data_3c34f199c546335cd285308923a8a4a0
#
_entry.id   3c34f199c546335cd285308923a8a4a0
#
_cell.length_a   1.000
_cell.length_b   1.000
_cell.length_c   1.000
_cell.angle_alpha   90.00
_cell.angle_beta   90.00
_cell.angle_gamma   90.00
#
_symmetry.space_group_name_H-M   'P 1'
#
loop_
_entity.id
_entity.type
_entity.pdbx_description
1 polymer ?
#
loop_
_entity_poly.entity_id
_entity_poly.type
_entity_poly.pdbx_seq_one_letter_code
_entity_poly.pdbx_strand_id
1 'polypeptide(L)'
;EILTDDKFTFSGGNSSLQISNVGTDLTVNQEATLIATLAKIKPSAKIKTKDRVNTLIVDKSKISGSGIGATTLNDGLTFGSYPFGTRVQDKKISVNTPDLTKIIGIFESLDTNDASAPKLTITSLDNQTGKASDLIIGEKIIGSQSNTVAVLTEVLSETQISFVPLNDGQFEDNESISFEESNTTALVSSLDVPSSNVSSNFTFNTGQKGAFYNHGFITRKPEANEPNKRLKIYFENLYFESSDDGDIITANSYDTLDYNFDVQSFGGHRNTDVL
;
A
#
# COMPACT_ATOMS: atom_id res chain seq x y z
N GLU A 1 -31.60 28.95 -0.69
CA GLU A 1 -32.12 29.79 0.40
C GLU A 1 -31.13 29.82 1.53
N ILE A 2 -30.86 30.99 2.08
CA ILE A 2 -30.06 31.14 3.33
C ILE A 2 -31.05 31.06 4.48
N LEU A 3 -30.84 30.07 5.34
CA LEU A 3 -31.69 29.83 6.50
C LEU A 3 -31.20 30.64 7.68
N THR A 4 -32.11 31.21 8.43
CA THR A 4 -31.83 31.94 9.68
C THR A 4 -31.81 30.99 10.89
N ASP A 5 -31.17 31.38 11.96
CA ASP A 5 -30.92 30.53 13.13
C ASP A 5 -32.20 30.00 13.81
N ASP A 6 -33.32 30.71 13.66
CA ASP A 6 -34.63 30.30 14.18
C ASP A 6 -35.23 29.06 13.48
N LYS A 7 -34.68 28.69 12.34
CA LYS A 7 -35.07 27.48 11.59
C LYS A 7 -34.35 26.19 12.02
N PHE A 8 -33.37 26.33 12.90
CA PHE A 8 -32.55 25.21 13.36
C PHE A 8 -32.85 24.84 14.81
N THR A 9 -33.06 23.57 15.06
CA THR A 9 -33.18 23.04 16.41
C THR A 9 -32.22 21.88 16.59
N PHE A 10 -31.34 22.03 17.60
CA PHE A 10 -30.41 20.95 17.97
C PHE A 10 -30.99 20.14 19.11
N SER A 11 -30.82 18.83 19.07
CA SER A 11 -31.26 17.90 20.10
C SER A 11 -30.22 16.79 20.32
N GLY A 12 -30.40 15.99 21.37
CA GLY A 12 -29.51 14.86 21.67
C GLY A 12 -28.08 15.27 21.96
N GLY A 13 -27.85 16.40 22.65
CA GLY A 13 -26.49 16.90 22.91
C GLY A 13 -25.79 17.43 21.65
N ASN A 14 -26.53 17.99 20.73
CA ASN A 14 -26.09 18.46 19.40
C ASN A 14 -25.77 17.33 18.39
N SER A 15 -26.22 16.12 18.63
CA SER A 15 -26.06 15.01 17.70
C SER A 15 -27.11 14.96 16.60
N SER A 16 -28.21 15.70 16.75
CA SER A 16 -29.29 15.80 15.76
C SER A 16 -29.61 17.24 15.46
N LEU A 17 -29.79 17.55 14.18
CA LEU A 17 -30.21 18.85 13.68
C LEU A 17 -31.59 18.69 13.00
N GLN A 18 -32.56 19.45 13.46
CA GLN A 18 -33.86 19.59 12.80
C GLN A 18 -33.91 20.95 12.10
N ILE A 19 -34.28 20.95 10.85
CA ILE A 19 -34.54 22.16 10.06
C ILE A 19 -36.04 22.26 9.84
N SER A 20 -36.64 23.39 10.18
CA SER A 20 -38.08 23.61 10.07
C SER A 20 -38.38 24.88 9.27
N ASN A 21 -39.60 24.99 8.76
CA ASN A 21 -40.09 26.17 8.04
C ASN A 21 -39.23 26.56 6.82
N VAL A 22 -38.82 25.57 6.02
CA VAL A 22 -38.02 25.79 4.82
C VAL A 22 -38.79 26.25 3.59
N GLY A 23 -40.08 26.65 3.79
CA GLY A 23 -40.87 27.30 2.75
C GLY A 23 -41.40 26.44 1.63
N THR A 24 -41.09 25.15 1.63
CA THR A 24 -41.59 24.18 0.64
C THR A 24 -42.30 23.03 1.34
N ASP A 25 -43.39 22.56 0.74
CA ASP A 25 -44.07 21.38 1.24
C ASP A 25 -43.26 20.14 0.88
N LEU A 26 -42.50 19.66 1.86
CA LEU A 26 -41.67 18.44 1.72
C LEU A 26 -42.57 17.21 1.95
N THR A 27 -43.47 16.94 1.04
CA THR A 27 -44.36 15.77 1.09
C THR A 27 -43.68 14.47 0.69
N VAL A 28 -42.47 14.55 0.15
CA VAL A 28 -41.64 13.40 -0.25
C VAL A 28 -40.21 13.58 0.27
N ASN A 29 -39.48 12.49 0.41
CA ASN A 29 -38.06 12.53 0.76
C ASN A 29 -37.31 13.34 -0.29
N GLN A 30 -36.59 14.37 0.15
CA GLN A 30 -35.77 15.21 -0.68
C GLN A 30 -34.31 15.00 -0.27
N GLU A 31 -33.43 14.98 -1.24
CA GLU A 31 -32.00 15.03 -0.98
C GLU A 31 -31.58 16.46 -0.65
N ALA A 32 -30.84 16.63 0.44
CA ALA A 32 -30.35 17.94 0.86
C ALA A 32 -28.85 17.86 1.23
N THR A 33 -28.11 18.88 0.86
CA THR A 33 -26.71 19.04 1.25
C THR A 33 -26.62 20.16 2.30
N LEU A 34 -26.11 19.80 3.48
CA LEU A 34 -25.84 20.76 4.55
C LEU A 34 -24.34 21.09 4.58
N ILE A 35 -24.03 22.38 4.49
CA ILE A 35 -22.68 22.91 4.75
C ILE A 35 -22.72 23.67 6.08
N ALA A 36 -22.00 23.18 7.07
CA ALA A 36 -21.99 23.75 8.40
C ALA A 36 -20.57 23.92 8.95
N THR A 37 -20.36 24.97 9.74
CA THR A 37 -19.15 25.14 10.54
C THR A 37 -19.37 24.53 11.90
N LEU A 38 -18.53 23.57 12.27
CA LEU A 38 -18.57 22.92 13.58
C LEU A 38 -17.50 23.52 14.48
N ALA A 39 -17.86 23.80 15.74
CA ALA A 39 -16.91 24.16 16.77
C ALA A 39 -16.76 22.97 17.74
N LYS A 40 -15.55 22.44 17.89
CA LYS A 40 -15.22 21.37 18.83
C LYS A 40 -14.20 21.90 19.86
N ILE A 41 -14.53 21.79 21.13
CA ILE A 41 -13.73 22.40 22.23
C ILE A 41 -12.46 21.60 22.51
N LYS A 42 -12.50 20.27 22.26
CA LYS A 42 -11.37 19.35 22.47
C LYS A 42 -11.27 18.43 21.28
N PRO A 43 -10.67 18.88 20.17
CA PRO A 43 -10.44 18.00 19.04
C PRO A 43 -9.44 16.91 19.42
N SER A 44 -9.71 15.68 19.01
CA SER A 44 -8.80 14.55 19.13
C SER A 44 -7.96 14.39 17.87
N ALA A 45 -6.74 13.94 18.01
CA ALA A 45 -5.89 13.60 16.86
C ALA A 45 -6.35 12.27 16.25
N LYS A 46 -6.38 12.21 14.92
CA LYS A 46 -6.42 10.94 14.18
C LYS A 46 -5.10 10.21 14.34
N ILE A 47 -5.12 8.90 14.43
CA ILE A 47 -3.92 8.08 14.61
C ILE A 47 -3.57 7.38 13.29
N LYS A 48 -2.36 7.57 12.83
CA LYS A 48 -1.83 6.86 11.65
C LYS A 48 -1.40 5.46 12.02
N THR A 49 -1.82 4.53 11.20
CA THR A 49 -1.46 3.11 11.26
C THR A 49 -0.53 2.78 10.11
N LYS A 50 0.43 1.89 10.35
CA LYS A 50 1.38 1.43 9.35
C LYS A 50 0.87 0.16 8.68
N ASP A 51 0.68 0.22 7.38
CA ASP A 51 0.49 -0.97 6.55
C ASP A 51 1.86 -1.45 6.07
N ARG A 52 2.30 -2.57 6.62
CA ARG A 52 3.67 -3.09 6.43
C ARG A 52 3.89 -3.67 5.05
N VAL A 53 2.84 -4.20 4.42
CA VAL A 53 2.90 -4.77 3.07
C VAL A 53 1.60 -4.53 2.33
N ASN A 54 1.61 -3.55 1.45
CA ASN A 54 0.52 -3.29 0.52
C ASN A 54 0.98 -3.57 -0.91
N THR A 55 0.05 -3.74 -1.84
CA THR A 55 0.39 -4.10 -3.22
C THR A 55 -0.41 -3.31 -4.25
N LEU A 56 0.22 -3.07 -5.40
CA LEU A 56 -0.43 -2.54 -6.59
C LEU A 56 -0.05 -3.38 -7.81
N ILE A 57 -1.06 -3.82 -8.57
CA ILE A 57 -0.86 -4.45 -9.87
C ILE A 57 -0.99 -3.38 -10.96
N VAL A 58 -0.01 -3.31 -11.85
CA VAL A 58 -0.02 -2.46 -13.04
C VAL A 58 -0.14 -3.37 -14.25
N ASP A 59 -1.33 -3.39 -14.86
CA ASP A 59 -1.70 -4.29 -15.96
C ASP A 59 -2.11 -3.55 -17.23
N LYS A 60 -1.91 -2.22 -17.28
CA LYS A 60 -2.29 -1.39 -18.41
C LYS A 60 -1.12 -1.18 -19.38
N SER A 61 -1.45 -1.08 -20.67
CA SER A 61 -0.48 -0.84 -21.73
C SER A 61 -0.83 0.41 -22.55
N LYS A 62 0.17 1.22 -22.88
CA LYS A 62 0.06 2.31 -23.87
C LYS A 62 0.24 1.81 -25.30
N ILE A 63 0.78 0.63 -25.47
CA ILE A 63 1.03 -0.01 -26.76
C ILE A 63 -0.14 -0.92 -27.05
N SER A 64 -0.69 -0.91 -28.27
CA SER A 64 -1.70 -1.90 -28.60
C SER A 64 -1.06 -3.27 -28.46
N GLY A 65 -1.56 -4.06 -27.49
CA GLY A 65 -0.98 -5.33 -27.09
C GLY A 65 -1.03 -6.41 -28.15
N SER A 66 -1.79 -6.18 -29.17
CA SER A 66 -1.78 -6.94 -30.38
C SER A 66 -0.51 -6.73 -31.21
N GLY A 67 0.45 -6.00 -30.69
CA GLY A 67 1.65 -5.67 -31.46
C GLY A 67 1.34 -4.74 -32.62
N ILE A 68 2.36 -4.33 -33.28
CA ILE A 68 2.27 -3.60 -34.54
C ILE A 68 1.67 -4.56 -35.59
N GLY A 69 0.48 -4.25 -36.08
CA GLY A 69 -0.14 -5.02 -37.14
C GLY A 69 -1.09 -6.12 -36.73
N ALA A 70 -1.80 -5.98 -35.62
CA ALA A 70 -2.88 -6.86 -35.17
C ALA A 70 -2.47 -8.32 -34.86
N THR A 71 -1.21 -8.58 -34.63
CA THR A 71 -0.76 -9.84 -34.01
C THR A 71 -0.95 -9.71 -32.50
N THR A 72 -1.69 -10.60 -31.92
CA THR A 72 -1.92 -10.65 -30.48
C THR A 72 -0.60 -10.95 -29.78
N LEU A 73 0.06 -9.92 -29.25
CA LEU A 73 1.09 -10.15 -28.25
C LEU A 73 0.37 -10.64 -27.01
N ASN A 74 0.62 -11.86 -26.65
CA ASN A 74 0.11 -12.42 -25.42
C ASN A 74 0.98 -11.95 -24.26
N ASP A 75 0.85 -10.66 -23.94
CA ASP A 75 1.62 -9.97 -22.89
C ASP A 75 0.85 -9.85 -21.58
N GLY A 76 -0.43 -10.24 -21.60
CA GLY A 76 -1.32 -10.13 -20.43
C GLY A 76 -1.76 -8.71 -20.11
N LEU A 77 -1.37 -7.70 -20.89
CA LEU A 77 -1.67 -6.31 -20.66
C LEU A 77 -2.98 -5.88 -21.35
N THR A 78 -3.68 -4.96 -20.75
CA THR A 78 -4.91 -4.35 -21.31
C THR A 78 -4.55 -3.05 -21.99
N PHE A 79 -4.74 -2.98 -23.32
CA PHE A 79 -4.58 -1.76 -24.11
C PHE A 79 -5.82 -0.86 -24.04
N GLY A 80 -5.59 0.43 -24.06
CA GLY A 80 -6.66 1.43 -24.12
C GLY A 80 -6.16 2.84 -23.80
N SER A 81 -7.12 3.78 -23.72
CA SER A 81 -6.84 5.16 -23.31
C SER A 81 -6.81 5.26 -21.80
N TYR A 82 -5.63 5.11 -21.22
CA TYR A 82 -5.39 5.21 -19.78
C TYR A 82 -4.63 6.49 -19.44
N PRO A 83 -4.85 7.07 -18.23
CA PRO A 83 -4.08 8.22 -17.77
C PRO A 83 -2.58 7.90 -17.74
N PHE A 84 -1.75 8.91 -17.96
CA PHE A 84 -0.31 8.80 -17.75
C PHE A 84 0.00 8.42 -16.29
N GLY A 85 0.97 7.54 -16.11
CA GLY A 85 1.36 7.05 -14.78
C GLY A 85 0.57 5.83 -14.30
N THR A 86 -0.18 5.16 -15.18
CA THR A 86 -0.93 3.93 -14.85
C THR A 86 -0.59 2.73 -15.72
N ARG A 87 0.37 2.88 -16.64
CA ARG A 87 0.75 1.85 -17.62
C ARG A 87 2.18 1.37 -17.35
N VAL A 88 2.46 0.11 -17.62
CA VAL A 88 3.79 -0.50 -17.37
C VAL A 88 4.91 0.20 -18.12
N GLN A 89 4.63 0.76 -19.32
CA GLN A 89 5.61 1.46 -20.15
C GLN A 89 5.78 2.94 -19.77
N ASP A 90 5.01 3.46 -18.83
CA ASP A 90 5.20 4.85 -18.40
C ASP A 90 6.54 5.00 -17.67
N LYS A 91 7.25 6.09 -17.96
CA LYS A 91 8.51 6.39 -17.27
C LYS A 91 8.30 6.62 -15.78
N LYS A 92 7.15 7.19 -15.42
CA LYS A 92 6.75 7.45 -14.05
C LYS A 92 5.42 6.75 -13.81
N ILE A 93 5.37 5.85 -12.82
CA ILE A 93 4.18 5.07 -12.45
C ILE A 93 3.77 5.51 -11.05
N SER A 94 2.53 5.97 -10.93
CA SER A 94 1.92 6.30 -9.63
C SER A 94 1.57 5.02 -8.89
N VAL A 95 1.89 4.97 -7.60
CA VAL A 95 1.45 3.87 -6.72
C VAL A 95 0.00 4.07 -6.27
N ASN A 96 -0.58 5.24 -6.59
CA ASN A 96 -1.97 5.59 -6.29
C ASN A 96 -2.31 5.55 -4.78
N THR A 97 -1.30 5.65 -3.95
CA THR A 97 -1.43 5.62 -2.48
C THR A 97 -0.62 6.79 -1.91
N PRO A 98 -1.20 7.59 -1.00
CA PRO A 98 -0.47 8.61 -0.27
C PRO A 98 0.39 7.99 0.84
N ASP A 99 1.25 8.81 1.43
CA ASP A 99 2.06 8.45 2.60
C ASP A 99 2.85 7.15 2.45
N LEU A 100 3.40 6.90 1.25
CA LEU A 100 4.32 5.80 1.04
C LEU A 100 5.61 6.03 1.83
N THR A 101 6.03 5.04 2.60
CA THR A 101 7.30 5.07 3.35
C THR A 101 8.43 4.44 2.57
N LYS A 102 8.18 3.31 1.93
CA LYS A 102 9.17 2.62 1.08
C LYS A 102 8.53 1.72 0.03
N ILE A 103 9.33 1.39 -0.99
CA ILE A 103 9.05 0.26 -1.89
C ILE A 103 9.82 -0.95 -1.35
N ILE A 104 9.11 -2.06 -1.16
CA ILE A 104 9.68 -3.32 -0.71
C ILE A 104 10.25 -4.09 -1.89
N GLY A 105 9.48 -4.17 -2.99
CA GLY A 105 9.92 -4.83 -4.21
C GLY A 105 9.02 -4.55 -5.41
N ILE A 106 9.57 -4.72 -6.61
CA ILE A 106 8.85 -4.60 -7.87
C ILE A 106 9.15 -5.83 -8.71
N PHE A 107 8.10 -6.54 -9.12
CA PHE A 107 8.21 -7.75 -9.90
C PHE A 107 7.52 -7.61 -11.25
N GLU A 108 8.16 -8.10 -12.30
CA GLU A 108 7.58 -8.21 -13.63
C GLU A 108 7.26 -9.68 -13.91
N SER A 109 6.05 -9.96 -14.38
CA SER A 109 5.61 -11.32 -14.72
C SER A 109 6.50 -11.94 -15.80
N LEU A 110 6.68 -13.24 -15.75
CA LEU A 110 7.35 -14.02 -16.80
C LEU A 110 6.36 -14.45 -17.90
N ASP A 111 5.07 -14.44 -17.61
CA ASP A 111 4.01 -14.86 -18.51
C ASP A 111 2.93 -13.77 -18.68
N THR A 112 1.66 -14.15 -18.89
CA THR A 112 0.52 -13.26 -19.06
C THR A 112 -0.30 -13.04 -17.80
N ASN A 113 0.04 -13.76 -16.73
CA ASN A 113 -0.64 -13.67 -15.44
C ASN A 113 -0.10 -12.49 -14.62
N ASP A 114 -0.70 -12.25 -13.46
CA ASP A 114 -0.20 -11.27 -12.53
C ASP A 114 1.20 -11.63 -12.04
N ALA A 115 2.05 -10.63 -11.94
CA ALA A 115 3.34 -10.80 -11.30
C ALA A 115 3.16 -11.12 -9.82
N SER A 116 4.05 -11.90 -9.25
CA SER A 116 4.07 -12.19 -7.82
C SER A 116 5.51 -12.26 -7.30
N ALA A 117 5.67 -12.01 -6.01
CA ALA A 117 6.94 -12.24 -5.35
C ALA A 117 7.27 -13.74 -5.31
N PRO A 118 8.53 -14.10 -5.09
CA PRO A 118 8.94 -15.48 -4.87
C PRO A 118 8.17 -16.15 -3.74
N LYS A 119 8.03 -17.46 -3.82
CA LYS A 119 7.30 -18.27 -2.85
C LYS A 119 8.21 -19.34 -2.28
N LEU A 120 8.07 -19.59 -0.99
CA LEU A 120 8.66 -20.74 -0.32
C LEU A 120 7.57 -21.75 0.03
N THR A 121 7.82 -23.01 -0.29
CA THR A 121 7.15 -24.11 0.38
C THR A 121 7.98 -24.45 1.60
N ILE A 122 7.33 -24.48 2.78
CA ILE A 122 7.98 -24.71 4.07
C ILE A 122 7.37 -25.91 4.78
N THR A 123 8.10 -26.48 5.71
CA THR A 123 7.55 -27.44 6.66
C THR A 123 6.60 -26.74 7.64
N SER A 124 5.94 -27.54 8.50
CA SER A 124 5.19 -26.95 9.62
C SER A 124 6.13 -26.12 10.50
N LEU A 125 5.61 -25.00 11.00
CA LEU A 125 6.35 -24.11 11.88
C LEU A 125 6.65 -24.76 13.23
N ASP A 126 7.79 -24.44 13.79
CA ASP A 126 8.16 -24.80 15.15
C ASP A 126 7.60 -23.76 16.15
N ASN A 127 6.30 -23.57 16.13
CA ASN A 127 5.56 -22.76 17.09
C ASN A 127 4.51 -23.61 17.83
N GLN A 128 3.88 -23.04 18.85
CA GLN A 128 2.91 -23.78 19.68
C GLN A 128 1.70 -24.31 18.88
N THR A 129 1.32 -23.65 17.81
CA THR A 129 0.16 -24.01 16.98
C THR A 129 0.54 -24.74 15.70
N GLY A 130 1.78 -24.63 15.25
CA GLY A 130 2.27 -25.15 13.95
C GLY A 130 1.64 -24.46 12.74
N LYS A 131 1.01 -23.30 12.93
CA LYS A 131 0.21 -22.63 11.91
C LYS A 131 0.91 -21.41 11.33
N ALA A 132 0.98 -21.36 10.01
CA ALA A 132 1.53 -20.22 9.28
C ALA A 132 0.65 -18.96 9.41
N SER A 133 -0.61 -19.10 9.78
CA SER A 133 -1.51 -17.97 10.07
C SER A 133 -1.05 -17.10 11.26
N ASP A 134 -0.15 -17.60 12.09
CA ASP A 134 0.39 -16.87 13.23
C ASP A 134 1.61 -16.02 12.87
N LEU A 135 2.12 -16.14 11.65
CA LEU A 135 3.20 -15.29 11.14
C LEU A 135 2.73 -13.85 10.94
N ILE A 136 3.65 -12.92 11.17
CA ILE A 136 3.38 -11.48 11.08
C ILE A 136 3.79 -10.96 9.71
N ILE A 137 2.82 -10.54 8.90
CA ILE A 137 3.10 -9.95 7.58
C ILE A 137 4.00 -8.72 7.74
N GLY A 138 5.04 -8.66 6.91
CA GLY A 138 6.05 -7.61 6.96
C GLY A 138 7.22 -7.90 7.90
N GLU A 139 7.22 -9.02 8.64
CA GLU A 139 8.39 -9.43 9.43
C GLU A 139 9.53 -9.93 8.53
N LYS A 140 10.73 -9.95 9.09
CA LYS A 140 11.89 -10.47 8.39
C LYS A 140 11.99 -11.98 8.52
N ILE A 141 12.43 -12.59 7.41
CA ILE A 141 12.78 -14.00 7.30
C ILE A 141 14.29 -14.07 7.06
N ILE A 142 14.98 -14.90 7.81
CA ILE A 142 16.44 -15.04 7.72
C ILE A 142 16.79 -16.52 7.49
N GLY A 143 17.52 -16.78 6.40
CA GLY A 143 18.07 -18.11 6.09
C GLY A 143 19.35 -18.38 6.87
N SER A 144 19.45 -19.55 7.45
CA SER A 144 20.57 -19.92 8.32
C SER A 144 21.86 -20.27 7.55
N GLN A 145 21.75 -20.67 6.30
CA GLN A 145 22.88 -21.07 5.45
C GLN A 145 23.16 -20.06 4.36
N SER A 146 22.13 -19.67 3.63
CA SER A 146 22.22 -18.70 2.55
C SER A 146 22.49 -17.26 3.02
N ASN A 147 22.24 -16.96 4.30
CA ASN A 147 22.21 -15.60 4.86
C ASN A 147 21.26 -14.68 4.09
N THR A 148 20.28 -15.25 3.42
CA THR A 148 19.21 -14.50 2.74
C THR A 148 18.38 -13.81 3.79
N VAL A 149 18.14 -12.51 3.59
CA VAL A 149 17.21 -11.71 4.38
C VAL A 149 16.08 -11.29 3.48
N ALA A 150 14.85 -11.53 3.91
CA ALA A 150 13.65 -11.22 3.14
C ALA A 150 12.55 -10.66 4.04
N VAL A 151 11.53 -10.08 3.44
CA VAL A 151 10.29 -9.65 4.11
C VAL A 151 9.18 -10.61 3.74
N LEU A 152 8.47 -11.14 4.74
CA LEU A 152 7.24 -11.92 4.54
C LEU A 152 6.16 -11.02 3.96
N THR A 153 5.64 -11.36 2.79
CA THR A 153 4.63 -10.53 2.13
C THR A 153 3.23 -11.13 2.19
N GLU A 154 3.12 -12.44 2.23
CA GLU A 154 1.83 -13.11 2.24
C GLU A 154 1.97 -14.54 2.77
N VAL A 155 0.98 -15.00 3.52
CA VAL A 155 0.79 -16.41 3.88
C VAL A 155 -0.25 -16.99 2.94
N LEU A 156 0.20 -17.82 2.00
CA LEU A 156 -0.64 -18.40 0.96
C LEU A 156 -1.38 -19.66 1.44
N SER A 157 -0.73 -20.42 2.30
CA SER A 157 -1.30 -21.60 2.97
C SER A 157 -0.47 -21.93 4.21
N GLU A 158 -0.84 -22.98 4.93
CA GLU A 158 -0.08 -23.48 6.10
C GLU A 158 1.36 -23.92 5.76
N THR A 159 1.64 -24.18 4.50
CA THR A 159 2.96 -24.64 4.05
C THR A 159 3.54 -23.79 2.93
N GLN A 160 2.93 -22.66 2.60
CA GLN A 160 3.41 -21.81 1.51
C GLN A 160 3.31 -20.32 1.88
N ILE A 161 4.42 -19.63 1.75
CA ILE A 161 4.53 -18.20 2.00
C ILE A 161 5.11 -17.48 0.79
N SER A 162 4.85 -16.19 0.68
CA SER A 162 5.46 -15.31 -0.32
C SER A 162 6.36 -14.29 0.38
N PHE A 163 7.46 -13.91 -0.28
CA PHE A 163 8.45 -13.03 0.32
C PHE A 163 9.11 -12.10 -0.71
N VAL A 164 9.70 -11.01 -0.25
CA VAL A 164 10.56 -10.14 -1.06
C VAL A 164 11.97 -10.16 -0.48
N PRO A 165 13.00 -10.57 -1.25
CA PRO A 165 14.37 -10.55 -0.79
C PRO A 165 14.86 -9.11 -0.58
N LEU A 166 15.59 -8.87 0.51
CA LEU A 166 16.21 -7.59 0.83
C LEU A 166 17.70 -7.54 0.47
N ASN A 167 18.29 -8.68 0.17
CA ASN A 167 19.67 -8.82 -0.28
C ASN A 167 19.72 -9.74 -1.51
N ASP A 168 20.90 -9.91 -2.09
CA ASP A 168 21.11 -10.76 -3.27
C ASP A 168 21.14 -12.27 -2.94
N GLY A 169 20.87 -12.65 -1.69
CA GLY A 169 20.78 -14.04 -1.27
C GLY A 169 19.58 -14.77 -1.87
N GLN A 170 19.66 -16.08 -1.88
CA GLN A 170 18.57 -16.96 -2.29
C GLN A 170 18.47 -18.10 -1.28
N PHE A 171 17.27 -18.38 -0.81
CA PHE A 171 17.03 -19.50 0.10
C PHE A 171 17.36 -20.83 -0.56
N GLU A 172 17.96 -21.72 0.23
CA GLU A 172 18.38 -23.06 -0.20
C GLU A 172 17.38 -24.12 0.28
N ASP A 173 17.28 -25.21 -0.47
CA ASP A 173 16.43 -26.34 -0.07
C ASP A 173 17.00 -26.96 1.22
N ASN A 174 16.10 -27.31 2.12
CA ASN A 174 16.39 -27.88 3.45
C ASN A 174 17.15 -26.94 4.43
N GLU A 175 17.33 -25.67 4.10
CA GLU A 175 17.82 -24.74 5.11
C GLU A 175 16.73 -24.38 6.15
N SER A 176 17.18 -24.09 7.37
CA SER A 176 16.32 -23.52 8.39
C SER A 176 16.17 -22.03 8.17
N ILE A 177 14.94 -21.56 8.19
CA ILE A 177 14.60 -20.14 8.18
C ILE A 177 14.01 -19.75 9.52
N SER A 178 14.30 -18.52 9.97
CA SER A 178 13.73 -17.92 11.18
C SER A 178 12.91 -16.69 10.87
N PHE A 179 11.83 -16.53 11.61
CA PHE A 179 10.94 -15.38 11.55
C PHE A 179 11.20 -14.50 12.77
N GLU A 180 11.62 -13.24 12.56
CA GLU A 180 12.14 -12.40 13.64
C GLU A 180 11.10 -12.02 14.71
N GLU A 181 9.88 -11.70 14.30
CA GLU A 181 8.86 -11.19 15.24
C GLU A 181 7.97 -12.31 15.75
N SER A 182 7.60 -13.26 14.90
CA SER A 182 6.85 -14.45 15.31
C SER A 182 7.70 -15.42 16.15
N ASN A 183 9.04 -15.22 16.17
CA ASN A 183 9.97 -16.03 16.93
C ASN A 183 9.79 -17.54 16.72
N THR A 184 9.67 -17.94 15.47
CA THR A 184 9.48 -19.33 15.05
C THR A 184 10.42 -19.67 13.90
N THR A 185 10.55 -20.96 13.61
CA THR A 185 11.40 -21.49 12.53
C THR A 185 10.64 -22.48 11.65
N ALA A 186 11.14 -22.66 10.44
CA ALA A 186 10.70 -23.70 9.51
C ALA A 186 11.86 -24.16 8.64
N LEU A 187 11.71 -25.30 7.96
CA LEU A 187 12.63 -25.74 6.91
C LEU A 187 12.06 -25.39 5.54
N VAL A 188 12.90 -24.91 4.65
CA VAL A 188 12.57 -24.67 3.24
C VAL A 188 12.47 -26.02 2.53
N SER A 189 11.35 -26.29 1.89
CA SER A 189 11.15 -27.49 1.07
C SER A 189 11.40 -27.23 -0.40
N SER A 190 11.03 -26.04 -0.88
CA SER A 190 11.30 -25.61 -2.26
C SER A 190 11.11 -24.12 -2.44
N LEU A 191 11.79 -23.55 -3.41
CA LEU A 191 11.67 -22.17 -3.85
C LEU A 191 11.03 -22.09 -5.23
N ASP A 192 10.03 -21.24 -5.39
CA ASP A 192 9.38 -20.90 -6.67
C ASP A 192 9.58 -19.40 -6.97
N VAL A 193 10.07 -19.07 -8.16
CA VAL A 193 10.33 -17.69 -8.60
C VAL A 193 9.51 -17.39 -9.85
N PRO A 194 8.23 -17.04 -9.72
CA PRO A 194 7.30 -16.89 -10.84
C PRO A 194 7.45 -15.56 -11.60
N SER A 195 8.25 -14.63 -11.11
CA SER A 195 8.44 -13.31 -11.72
C SER A 195 9.87 -12.81 -11.56
N SER A 196 10.28 -11.89 -12.44
CA SER A 196 11.58 -11.25 -12.36
C SER A 196 11.54 -10.08 -11.36
N ASN A 197 12.49 -10.01 -10.45
CA ASN A 197 12.68 -8.83 -9.60
C ASN A 197 13.32 -7.71 -10.43
N VAL A 198 12.56 -6.64 -10.65
CA VAL A 198 12.98 -5.46 -11.41
C VAL A 198 13.13 -4.20 -10.55
N SER A 199 13.17 -4.35 -9.24
CA SER A 199 13.25 -3.25 -8.28
C SER A 199 14.41 -2.30 -8.57
N SER A 200 15.58 -2.84 -8.97
CA SER A 200 16.77 -2.06 -9.31
C SER A 200 16.60 -1.15 -10.51
N ASN A 201 15.60 -1.40 -11.36
CA ASN A 201 15.30 -0.60 -12.56
C ASN A 201 14.56 0.69 -12.25
N PHE A 202 14.12 0.87 -11.02
CA PHE A 202 13.31 2.03 -10.62
C PHE A 202 13.94 2.80 -9.47
N THR A 203 13.56 4.07 -9.37
CA THR A 203 13.78 4.93 -8.21
C THR A 203 12.44 5.27 -7.59
N PHE A 204 12.41 5.35 -6.28
CA PHE A 204 11.22 5.67 -5.51
C PHE A 204 11.16 7.15 -5.15
N ASN A 205 9.94 7.70 -5.08
CA ASN A 205 9.67 9.03 -4.57
C ASN A 205 8.35 8.99 -3.77
N THR A 206 8.39 9.51 -2.55
CA THR A 206 7.23 9.52 -1.65
C THR A 206 6.08 10.39 -2.13
N GLY A 207 6.30 11.26 -3.12
CA GLY A 207 5.31 12.21 -3.62
C GLY A 207 5.21 13.51 -2.81
N GLN A 208 5.92 13.60 -1.70
CA GLN A 208 5.86 14.80 -0.84
C GLN A 208 6.77 15.90 -1.39
N LYS A 209 6.20 17.10 -1.60
CA LYS A 209 6.92 18.27 -2.09
C LYS A 209 6.32 19.56 -1.58
N GLY A 210 7.10 20.37 -0.87
CA GLY A 210 6.65 21.68 -0.42
C GLY A 210 5.41 21.61 0.47
N ALA A 211 4.44 22.43 0.15
CA ALA A 211 3.21 22.59 0.94
C ALA A 211 2.09 21.59 0.57
N PHE A 212 2.36 20.62 -0.28
CA PHE A 212 1.34 19.63 -0.67
C PHE A 212 1.92 18.22 -0.76
N TYR A 213 1.03 17.27 -0.52
CA TYR A 213 1.30 15.83 -0.57
C TYR A 213 0.63 15.24 -1.79
N ASN A 214 1.33 14.37 -2.49
CA ASN A 214 0.81 13.65 -3.64
C ASN A 214 1.00 12.15 -3.42
N HIS A 215 0.39 11.35 -4.26
CA HIS A 215 0.64 9.91 -4.25
C HIS A 215 2.12 9.63 -4.52
N GLY A 216 2.68 8.65 -3.85
CA GLY A 216 4.01 8.15 -4.13
C GLY A 216 4.10 7.55 -5.53
N PHE A 217 5.30 7.52 -6.08
CA PHE A 217 5.52 7.01 -7.43
C PHE A 217 6.90 6.38 -7.59
N ILE A 218 7.01 5.50 -8.56
CA ILE A 218 8.27 4.97 -9.03
C ILE A 218 8.63 5.58 -10.39
N THR A 219 9.92 5.78 -10.63
CA THR A 219 10.43 6.31 -11.90
C THR A 219 11.44 5.33 -12.46
N ARG A 220 11.23 4.87 -13.69
CA ARG A 220 12.16 4.00 -14.40
C ARG A 220 13.46 4.75 -14.68
N LYS A 221 14.59 4.12 -14.38
CA LYS A 221 15.92 4.63 -14.66
C LYS A 221 16.17 4.73 -16.17
N PRO A 222 16.97 5.68 -16.64
CA PRO A 222 17.22 5.86 -18.08
C PRO A 222 17.81 4.64 -18.78
N GLU A 223 18.65 3.89 -18.07
CA GLU A 223 19.34 2.69 -18.55
C GLU A 223 18.48 1.42 -18.49
N ALA A 224 17.33 1.46 -17.79
CA ALA A 224 16.49 0.30 -17.60
C ALA A 224 15.56 0.07 -18.80
N ASN A 225 15.40 -1.18 -19.17
CA ASN A 225 14.44 -1.59 -20.19
C ASN A 225 13.00 -1.24 -19.81
N GLU A 226 12.20 -0.99 -20.84
CA GLU A 226 10.78 -0.76 -20.67
C GLU A 226 10.08 -2.10 -20.38
N PRO A 227 9.31 -2.19 -19.26
CA PRO A 227 8.55 -3.40 -18.96
C PRO A 227 7.53 -3.71 -20.05
N ASN A 228 7.35 -4.98 -20.34
CA ASN A 228 6.41 -5.47 -21.36
C ASN A 228 5.38 -6.48 -20.83
N LYS A 229 5.40 -6.73 -19.53
CA LYS A 229 4.48 -7.61 -18.81
C LYS A 229 3.87 -6.88 -17.62
N ARG A 230 2.94 -7.53 -16.93
CA ARG A 230 2.33 -7.01 -15.70
C ARG A 230 3.37 -6.78 -14.64
N LEU A 231 3.23 -5.67 -13.90
CA LEU A 231 4.05 -5.39 -12.73
C LEU A 231 3.22 -5.57 -11.47
N LYS A 232 3.85 -6.08 -10.42
CA LYS A 232 3.34 -6.04 -9.05
C LYS A 232 4.34 -5.29 -8.19
N ILE A 233 3.87 -4.23 -7.54
CA ILE A 233 4.65 -3.35 -6.67
C ILE A 233 4.25 -3.68 -5.24
N TYR A 234 5.21 -4.03 -4.40
CA TYR A 234 5.06 -4.21 -2.96
C TYR A 234 5.61 -2.99 -2.26
N PHE A 235 4.84 -2.42 -1.36
CA PHE A 235 5.19 -1.18 -0.68
C PHE A 235 4.62 -1.11 0.73
N GLU A 236 5.15 -0.20 1.51
CA GLU A 236 4.69 0.14 2.84
C GLU A 236 4.14 1.56 2.84
N ASN A 237 3.04 1.77 3.51
CA ASN A 237 2.40 3.08 3.61
C ASN A 237 1.76 3.31 4.98
N LEU A 238 1.45 4.57 5.25
CA LEU A 238 0.68 4.96 6.42
C LEU A 238 -0.75 5.31 6.00
N TYR A 239 -1.72 4.97 6.84
CA TYR A 239 -3.13 5.25 6.58
C TYR A 239 -3.87 5.58 7.88
N PHE A 240 -5.07 6.12 7.77
CA PHE A 240 -5.99 6.26 8.88
C PHE A 240 -7.04 5.16 8.80
N GLU A 241 -7.27 4.49 9.90
CA GLU A 241 -8.33 3.49 9.98
C GLU A 241 -9.71 4.13 9.79
N SER A 242 -10.62 3.41 9.14
CA SER A 242 -11.99 3.90 8.93
C SER A 242 -12.78 4.05 10.23
N SER A 243 -12.37 3.35 11.27
CA SER A 243 -12.95 3.41 12.62
C SER A 243 -12.38 4.55 13.47
N ASP A 244 -11.32 5.24 12.99
CA ASP A 244 -10.72 6.36 13.71
C ASP A 244 -11.65 7.59 13.68
N ASP A 245 -12.21 7.91 14.82
CA ASP A 245 -13.13 9.03 15.06
C ASP A 245 -12.42 10.36 15.40
N GLY A 246 -11.11 10.40 15.25
CA GLY A 246 -10.32 11.62 15.43
C GLY A 246 -10.72 12.73 14.47
N ASP A 247 -10.49 13.97 14.89
CA ASP A 247 -10.95 15.15 14.16
C ASP A 247 -9.90 15.76 13.25
N ILE A 248 -8.65 15.76 13.68
CA ILE A 248 -7.57 16.52 13.04
C ILE A 248 -6.29 15.71 12.96
N ILE A 249 -5.44 16.08 12.03
CA ILE A 249 -4.08 15.54 11.90
C ILE A 249 -3.12 16.47 12.63
N THR A 250 -2.35 15.95 13.57
CA THR A 250 -1.36 16.67 14.39
C THR A 250 -0.09 15.83 14.52
N ALA A 251 0.90 16.34 15.25
CA ALA A 251 2.07 15.56 15.64
C ALA A 251 1.69 14.25 16.35
N ASN A 252 0.68 14.31 17.23
CA ASN A 252 0.19 13.12 17.95
C ASN A 252 -0.42 12.06 17.05
N SER A 253 -0.73 12.37 15.80
CA SER A 253 -1.19 11.38 14.82
C SER A 253 -0.13 10.31 14.50
N TYR A 254 1.11 10.56 14.86
CA TYR A 254 2.25 9.66 14.61
C TYR A 254 2.77 8.99 15.89
N ASP A 255 2.11 9.13 17.03
CA ASP A 255 2.59 8.68 18.35
C ASP A 255 2.86 7.15 18.41
N THR A 256 2.16 6.37 17.60
CA THR A 256 2.34 4.90 17.56
C THR A 256 3.43 4.44 16.58
N LEU A 257 4.05 5.38 15.86
CA LEU A 257 5.02 5.09 14.80
C LEU A 257 6.44 5.38 15.28
N ASP A 258 7.42 4.63 14.74
CA ASP A 258 8.82 4.98 14.95
C ASP A 258 9.15 6.24 14.16
N TYR A 259 9.37 7.33 14.88
CA TYR A 259 9.65 8.64 14.29
C TYR A 259 10.83 8.65 13.32
N ASN A 260 11.86 7.87 13.58
CA ASN A 260 13.06 7.84 12.75
C ASN A 260 12.89 7.03 11.47
N PHE A 261 12.03 6.01 11.49
CA PHE A 261 11.89 5.06 10.39
C PHE A 261 10.56 5.19 9.65
N ASP A 262 9.47 5.46 10.36
CA ASP A 262 8.13 5.43 9.80
C ASP A 262 7.63 6.81 9.37
N VAL A 263 8.07 7.87 10.05
CA VAL A 263 7.65 9.23 9.70
C VAL A 263 8.48 9.78 8.55
N GLN A 264 7.82 10.16 7.48
CA GLN A 264 8.48 10.66 6.28
C GLN A 264 9.15 12.02 6.53
N SER A 265 10.31 12.23 5.93
CA SER A 265 11.01 13.50 5.98
C SER A 265 10.70 14.37 4.77
N PHE A 266 10.63 15.66 4.98
CA PHE A 266 10.49 16.67 3.93
C PHE A 266 11.64 17.67 4.00
N GLY A 267 12.36 17.91 2.89
CA GLY A 267 13.48 18.84 2.85
C GLY A 267 14.57 18.58 3.91
N GLY A 268 14.73 17.33 4.36
CA GLY A 268 15.63 16.95 5.44
C GLY A 268 15.02 17.03 6.83
N HIS A 269 13.80 17.53 6.94
CA HIS A 269 13.01 17.57 8.18
C HIS A 269 11.83 16.59 8.06
N ARG A 270 11.41 16.02 9.17
CA ARG A 270 10.18 15.24 9.22
C ARG A 270 8.98 16.15 9.32
N ASN A 271 7.82 15.69 8.88
CA ASN A 271 6.59 16.50 8.89
C ASN A 271 6.23 16.99 10.29
N THR A 272 6.62 16.27 11.33
CA THR A 272 6.37 16.60 12.72
C THR A 272 7.38 17.62 13.30
N ASP A 273 8.48 17.89 12.61
CA ASP A 273 9.50 18.85 13.07
C ASP A 273 9.08 20.30 12.83
N VAL A 274 8.02 20.53 12.08
CA VAL A 274 7.56 21.85 11.62
C VAL A 274 6.33 22.33 12.40
N LEU A 275 5.87 21.55 13.35
CA LEU A 275 4.77 21.88 14.27
C LEU A 275 5.32 22.28 15.67
#